data_e5e326cf123b249290180be3afcdf8e4
#
_entry.id   e5e326cf123b249290180be3afcdf8e4
#
_cell.length_a   1.000
_cell.length_b   1.000
_cell.length_c   1.000
_cell.angle_alpha   90.00
_cell.angle_beta   90.00
_cell.angle_gamma   90.00
#
_symmetry.space_group_name_H-M   'P 1'
#
loop_
_entity.id
_entity.type
_entity.pdbx_description
1 polymer ?
#
loop_
_entity_poly.entity_id
_entity_poly.type
_entity_poly.pdbx_seq_one_letter_code
_entity_poly.pdbx_strand_id
1 'polypeptide(L)'
;MSRSETLFNNAQKHIPGGVNSPVRAFKSVGGTPLFFKHAEGAYVLDEDDKRYVDYVGSWGPMILGHSHPDVLDAVRRQLDHGLSYGAPTALEVEMADLVCSMVPSMEMVRMVSSGTEATMSAIRLARGYTGRDSIIKFEGCYHGHSDSLLVKAGSGALTFGVPNSPGVPAAFAKHTLTLPFNDIEAVRKTLGEVGKEVACIIVEPVAGNMNCVPPAPGFLEGLREACDEHGVVLIFDEVMTGFRVALGGAQAYYGVTPDLSTFGKIIGGGMPVGAFGGKREIMQQISPLGPVYQAGTLSGNPLAMAAGLTTLRLISRPGFHDELTAYTRRMLDGLQQRADAAGIPFVTTQAGGMFGLYFSGADAIVTFEDVMASDVERFKRFFHLMLDGGVYLAPSAFEAGFTSIAHGDKELEITLNAAEKAFAALK
;
A
#
# COMPACT_ATOMS: atom_id res chain seq x y z
N MET A 1 -22.57 -10.85 24.64
CA MET A 1 -21.94 -9.73 23.93
C MET A 1 -20.46 -9.78 24.20
N SER A 2 -19.63 -9.89 23.18
CA SER A 2 -18.17 -9.92 23.34
C SER A 2 -17.65 -8.54 23.79
N ARG A 3 -16.40 -8.49 24.24
CA ARG A 3 -15.76 -7.22 24.58
C ARG A 3 -15.64 -6.32 23.35
N SER A 4 -15.28 -6.91 22.19
CA SER A 4 -15.22 -6.19 20.92
C SER A 4 -16.58 -5.59 20.51
N GLU A 5 -17.69 -6.32 20.65
CA GLU A 5 -19.04 -5.76 20.41
C GLU A 5 -19.37 -4.57 21.31
N THR A 6 -19.04 -4.67 22.59
CA THR A 6 -19.25 -3.58 23.54
C THR A 6 -18.45 -2.34 23.15
N LEU A 7 -17.18 -2.51 22.80
CA LEU A 7 -16.28 -1.42 22.37
C LEU A 7 -16.75 -0.79 21.05
N PHE A 8 -17.17 -1.61 20.08
CA PHE A 8 -17.67 -1.10 18.80
C PHE A 8 -18.95 -0.27 18.97
N ASN A 9 -19.91 -0.76 19.78
CA ASN A 9 -21.12 0.00 20.08
C ASN A 9 -20.82 1.33 20.78
N ASN A 10 -19.80 1.37 21.63
CA ASN A 10 -19.38 2.61 22.28
C ASN A 10 -18.64 3.55 21.30
N ALA A 11 -17.76 2.99 20.44
CA ALA A 11 -17.03 3.76 19.45
C ALA A 11 -17.95 4.48 18.46
N GLN A 12 -19.03 3.83 18.02
CA GLN A 12 -20.03 4.41 17.11
C GLN A 12 -20.73 5.67 17.65
N LYS A 13 -20.71 5.92 18.97
CA LYS A 13 -21.29 7.11 19.58
C LYS A 13 -20.49 8.38 19.28
N HIS A 14 -19.17 8.25 19.03
CA HIS A 14 -18.27 9.39 18.94
C HIS A 14 -17.32 9.34 17.73
N ILE A 15 -17.18 8.18 17.09
CA ILE A 15 -16.33 7.98 15.92
C ILE A 15 -17.23 7.57 14.74
N PRO A 16 -17.20 8.27 13.60
CA PRO A 16 -18.02 7.92 12.44
C PRO A 16 -17.83 6.46 12.02
N GLY A 17 -18.91 5.66 12.10
CA GLY A 17 -18.87 4.23 11.85
C GLY A 17 -18.04 3.40 12.83
N GLY A 18 -17.65 3.99 13.99
CA GLY A 18 -16.87 3.32 15.05
C GLY A 18 -15.38 3.13 14.74
N VAL A 19 -14.87 3.70 13.64
CA VAL A 19 -13.49 3.47 13.16
C VAL A 19 -12.87 4.75 12.59
N ASN A 20 -11.53 4.86 12.65
CA ASN A 20 -10.77 5.96 12.08
C ASN A 20 -10.31 5.69 10.62
N SER A 21 -10.68 4.53 10.05
CA SER A 21 -10.49 4.20 8.63
C SER A 21 -11.57 3.22 8.19
N PRO A 22 -12.25 3.46 7.03
CA PRO A 22 -13.51 2.78 6.67
C PRO A 22 -13.43 1.25 6.61
N VAL A 23 -12.35 0.69 6.08
CA VAL A 23 -12.18 -0.76 5.91
C VAL A 23 -12.20 -1.53 7.24
N ARG A 24 -11.78 -0.87 8.35
CA ARG A 24 -11.74 -1.46 9.70
C ARG A 24 -13.14 -1.79 10.27
N ALA A 25 -14.21 -1.24 9.69
CA ALA A 25 -15.58 -1.44 10.16
C ALA A 25 -16.22 -2.78 9.75
N PHE A 26 -15.51 -3.66 9.05
CA PHE A 26 -15.99 -4.96 8.55
C PHE A 26 -17.22 -4.89 7.62
N LYS A 27 -17.52 -3.70 7.08
CA LYS A 27 -18.69 -3.55 6.18
C LYS A 27 -18.63 -4.47 4.95
N SER A 28 -17.43 -4.74 4.44
CA SER A 28 -17.25 -5.59 3.25
C SER A 28 -17.38 -7.07 3.53
N VAL A 29 -17.21 -7.53 4.77
CA VAL A 29 -17.31 -8.95 5.17
C VAL A 29 -18.48 -9.22 6.11
N GLY A 30 -19.05 -8.19 6.74
CA GLY A 30 -20.08 -8.31 7.77
C GLY A 30 -19.51 -8.69 9.14
N GLY A 31 -20.39 -8.75 10.12
CA GLY A 31 -20.02 -9.04 11.51
C GLY A 31 -19.51 -7.82 12.26
N THR A 32 -18.93 -8.06 13.44
CA THR A 32 -18.38 -7.03 14.32
C THR A 32 -16.85 -7.00 14.19
N PRO A 33 -16.24 -5.82 13.98
CA PRO A 33 -14.79 -5.72 13.92
C PRO A 33 -14.14 -6.08 15.26
N LEU A 34 -12.97 -6.72 15.18
CA LEU A 34 -12.18 -7.06 16.36
C LEU A 34 -11.46 -5.82 16.91
N PHE A 35 -11.38 -5.72 18.23
CA PHE A 35 -10.57 -4.73 18.93
C PHE A 35 -9.34 -5.44 19.50
N PHE A 36 -8.17 -5.00 19.09
CA PHE A 36 -6.91 -5.59 19.53
C PHE A 36 -6.30 -4.80 20.68
N LYS A 37 -5.76 -5.50 21.68
CA LYS A 37 -5.09 -4.94 22.85
C LYS A 37 -3.58 -5.16 22.87
N HIS A 38 -3.09 -6.13 22.08
CA HIS A 38 -1.67 -6.47 22.00
C HIS A 38 -1.32 -7.07 20.64
N ALA A 39 -0.07 -6.87 20.22
CA ALA A 39 0.45 -7.49 19.02
C ALA A 39 1.95 -7.78 19.20
N GLU A 40 2.41 -8.98 18.81
CA GLU A 40 3.80 -9.41 18.91
C GLU A 40 4.13 -10.44 17.83
N GLY A 41 5.27 -10.27 17.17
CA GLY A 41 5.70 -11.13 16.08
C GLY A 41 4.65 -11.21 14.97
N ALA A 42 4.23 -12.40 14.61
CA ALA A 42 3.20 -12.62 13.59
C ALA A 42 1.75 -12.62 14.14
N TYR A 43 1.53 -12.17 15.38
CA TYR A 43 0.26 -12.33 16.05
C TYR A 43 -0.35 -11.02 16.53
N VAL A 44 -1.68 -10.98 16.52
CA VAL A 44 -2.51 -9.99 17.20
C VAL A 44 -3.38 -10.71 18.25
N LEU A 45 -3.65 -10.03 19.38
CA LEU A 45 -4.49 -10.49 20.48
C LEU A 45 -5.66 -9.52 20.64
N ASP A 46 -6.89 -10.03 20.57
CA ASP A 46 -8.08 -9.21 20.75
C ASP A 46 -8.44 -8.97 22.23
N GLU A 47 -9.44 -8.12 22.44
CA GLU A 47 -9.96 -7.78 23.79
C GLU A 47 -10.71 -8.95 24.47
N ASP A 48 -11.01 -10.01 23.72
CA ASP A 48 -11.63 -11.24 24.21
C ASP A 48 -10.59 -12.37 24.44
N ASP A 49 -9.28 -12.04 24.50
CA ASP A 49 -8.14 -12.94 24.73
C ASP A 49 -7.92 -13.99 23.64
N LYS A 50 -8.48 -13.78 22.44
CA LYS A 50 -8.25 -14.66 21.30
C LYS A 50 -7.08 -14.16 20.47
N ARG A 51 -6.16 -15.07 20.11
CA ARG A 51 -4.95 -14.78 19.32
C ARG A 51 -5.12 -15.23 17.88
N TYR A 52 -4.62 -14.42 16.94
CA TYR A 52 -4.71 -14.68 15.51
C TYR A 52 -3.35 -14.52 14.85
N VAL A 53 -3.02 -15.37 13.87
CA VAL A 53 -1.94 -15.12 12.90
C VAL A 53 -2.39 -13.96 12.02
N ASP A 54 -1.59 -12.89 11.94
CA ASP A 54 -1.97 -11.63 11.30
C ASP A 54 -1.33 -11.46 9.91
N TYR A 55 -2.14 -11.50 8.88
CA TYR A 55 -1.74 -11.19 7.50
C TYR A 55 -2.18 -9.80 7.03
N VAL A 56 -2.66 -8.95 7.92
CA VAL A 56 -2.92 -7.53 7.65
C VAL A 56 -1.67 -6.69 7.94
N GLY A 57 -0.91 -7.04 8.98
CA GLY A 57 0.35 -6.39 9.31
C GLY A 57 0.24 -4.87 9.44
N SER A 58 -0.86 -4.38 10.07
CA SER A 58 -1.19 -2.95 10.15
C SER A 58 -1.34 -2.26 8.77
N TRP A 59 -1.80 -3.01 7.76
CA TRP A 59 -1.92 -2.60 6.35
C TRP A 59 -0.56 -2.44 5.65
N GLY A 60 0.41 -3.26 6.06
CA GLY A 60 1.69 -3.39 5.40
C GLY A 60 2.94 -2.93 6.15
N PRO A 61 2.92 -1.98 7.11
CA PRO A 61 4.16 -1.52 7.77
C PRO A 61 4.91 -2.59 8.57
N MET A 62 4.24 -3.62 9.09
CA MET A 62 4.83 -4.60 10.01
C MET A 62 5.63 -5.71 9.29
N ILE A 63 6.57 -5.34 8.42
CA ILE A 63 7.40 -6.30 7.67
C ILE A 63 8.32 -7.14 8.57
N LEU A 64 8.72 -6.59 9.73
CA LEU A 64 9.49 -7.29 10.76
C LEU A 64 8.62 -8.11 11.72
N GLY A 65 7.29 -8.05 11.58
CA GLY A 65 6.33 -8.45 12.59
C GLY A 65 6.04 -7.32 13.59
N HIS A 66 5.07 -7.57 14.45
CA HIS A 66 4.67 -6.62 15.50
C HIS A 66 5.72 -6.55 16.61
N SER A 67 5.84 -5.37 17.22
CA SER A 67 6.64 -5.14 18.45
C SER A 67 8.08 -5.63 18.36
N HIS A 68 8.74 -5.47 17.20
CA HIS A 68 10.14 -5.90 17.05
C HIS A 68 11.02 -5.21 18.12
N PRO A 69 11.81 -5.98 18.92
CA PRO A 69 12.50 -5.44 20.09
C PRO A 69 13.43 -4.28 19.75
N ASP A 70 14.23 -4.37 18.70
CA ASP A 70 15.18 -3.31 18.32
C ASP A 70 14.48 -2.02 17.92
N VAL A 71 13.31 -2.12 17.24
CA VAL A 71 12.51 -0.94 16.87
C VAL A 71 11.91 -0.29 18.12
N LEU A 72 11.34 -1.09 19.03
CA LEU A 72 10.80 -0.58 20.30
C LEU A 72 11.88 0.07 21.16
N ASP A 73 13.08 -0.52 21.21
CA ASP A 73 14.18 0.02 22.00
C ASP A 73 14.74 1.33 21.39
N ALA A 74 14.78 1.45 20.06
CA ALA A 74 15.13 2.71 19.41
C ALA A 74 14.12 3.82 19.74
N VAL A 75 12.81 3.50 19.72
CA VAL A 75 11.75 4.45 20.10
C VAL A 75 11.87 4.81 21.59
N ARG A 76 12.08 3.85 22.50
CA ARG A 76 12.25 4.10 23.95
C ARG A 76 13.42 5.02 24.21
N ARG A 77 14.57 4.79 23.59
CA ARG A 77 15.74 5.69 23.72
C ARG A 77 15.43 7.11 23.24
N GLN A 78 14.69 7.23 22.13
CA GLN A 78 14.32 8.56 21.62
C GLN A 78 13.32 9.29 22.53
N LEU A 79 12.45 8.58 23.26
CA LEU A 79 11.53 9.19 24.22
C LEU A 79 12.27 10.00 25.29
N ASP A 80 13.45 9.54 25.73
CA ASP A 80 14.27 10.24 26.72
C ASP A 80 14.83 11.58 26.20
N HIS A 81 14.88 11.77 24.87
CA HIS A 81 15.35 12.98 24.21
C HIS A 81 14.23 13.92 23.75
N GLY A 82 12.97 13.47 23.84
CA GLY A 82 11.79 14.25 23.49
C GLY A 82 11.10 13.79 22.22
N LEU A 83 9.86 14.27 22.04
CA LEU A 83 8.95 13.78 21.00
C LEU A 83 9.08 14.53 19.66
N SER A 84 9.31 15.85 19.73
CA SER A 84 9.33 16.73 18.56
C SER A 84 9.99 18.07 18.93
N TYR A 85 10.75 18.65 18.01
CA TYR A 85 11.51 19.87 18.27
C TYR A 85 11.07 21.07 17.42
N GLY A 86 10.33 20.85 16.32
CA GLY A 86 10.04 21.91 15.34
C GLY A 86 11.30 22.44 14.64
N ALA A 87 12.35 21.63 14.58
CA ALA A 87 13.67 21.94 14.02
C ALA A 87 14.29 20.68 13.43
N PRO A 88 15.24 20.78 12.48
CA PRO A 88 15.93 19.63 11.88
C PRO A 88 16.68 18.79 12.92
N THR A 89 16.80 17.50 12.66
CA THR A 89 17.50 16.53 13.50
C THR A 89 18.52 15.73 12.71
N ALA A 90 19.53 15.15 13.39
CA ALA A 90 20.49 14.25 12.76
C ALA A 90 19.80 13.00 12.18
N LEU A 91 18.74 12.51 12.83
CA LEU A 91 17.99 11.34 12.37
C LEU A 91 17.32 11.58 11.00
N GLU A 92 16.90 12.81 10.69
CA GLU A 92 16.36 13.15 9.37
C GLU A 92 17.43 13.06 8.27
N VAL A 93 18.66 13.49 8.57
CA VAL A 93 19.79 13.38 7.64
C VAL A 93 20.13 11.91 7.39
N GLU A 94 20.25 11.11 8.45
CA GLU A 94 20.49 9.67 8.34
C GLU A 94 19.38 8.96 7.55
N MET A 95 18.13 9.33 7.76
CA MET A 95 17.00 8.76 7.02
C MET A 95 17.08 9.12 5.54
N ALA A 96 17.36 10.38 5.21
CA ALA A 96 17.49 10.81 3.82
C ALA A 96 18.64 10.09 3.12
N ASP A 97 19.81 10.00 3.75
CA ASP A 97 20.98 9.29 3.20
C ASP A 97 20.66 7.80 2.97
N LEU A 98 20.01 7.16 3.95
CA LEU A 98 19.65 5.74 3.86
C LEU A 98 18.66 5.48 2.72
N VAL A 99 17.59 6.26 2.62
CA VAL A 99 16.57 6.12 1.57
C VAL A 99 17.19 6.38 0.18
N CYS A 100 17.98 7.43 0.04
CA CYS A 100 18.68 7.73 -1.22
C CYS A 100 19.69 6.65 -1.62
N SER A 101 20.27 5.94 -0.66
CA SER A 101 21.20 4.84 -0.95
C SER A 101 20.50 3.54 -1.37
N MET A 102 19.24 3.33 -0.95
CA MET A 102 18.48 2.09 -1.18
C MET A 102 17.63 2.14 -2.44
N VAL A 103 17.11 3.31 -2.79
CA VAL A 103 16.07 3.46 -3.82
C VAL A 103 16.67 4.04 -5.10
N PRO A 104 16.61 3.34 -6.26
CA PRO A 104 17.31 3.74 -7.49
C PRO A 104 16.99 5.15 -8.01
N SER A 105 15.71 5.59 -7.92
CA SER A 105 15.28 6.91 -8.41
C SER A 105 15.60 8.06 -7.46
N MET A 106 16.05 7.78 -6.23
CA MET A 106 16.03 8.75 -5.14
C MET A 106 17.32 9.56 -5.03
N GLU A 107 17.38 10.71 -5.70
CA GLU A 107 18.51 11.67 -5.56
C GLU A 107 18.28 12.70 -4.46
N MET A 108 17.02 13.02 -4.16
CA MET A 108 16.57 13.86 -3.03
C MET A 108 15.24 13.34 -2.49
N VAL A 109 15.03 13.48 -1.17
CA VAL A 109 13.81 13.04 -0.49
C VAL A 109 13.31 14.11 0.48
N ARG A 110 11.98 14.20 0.64
CA ARG A 110 11.29 15.01 1.64
C ARG A 110 10.36 14.12 2.46
N MET A 111 10.52 14.15 3.80
CA MET A 111 9.63 13.45 4.72
C MET A 111 8.31 14.21 4.89
N VAL A 112 7.24 13.45 5.04
CA VAL A 112 5.89 13.90 5.39
C VAL A 112 5.29 12.91 6.40
N SER A 113 4.03 13.10 6.83
CA SER A 113 3.44 12.29 7.90
C SER A 113 2.52 11.17 7.41
N SER A 114 2.22 11.10 6.11
CA SER A 114 1.35 10.07 5.52
C SER A 114 1.62 9.85 4.04
N GLY A 115 1.17 8.70 3.51
CA GLY A 115 1.19 8.43 2.07
C GLY A 115 0.33 9.42 1.28
N THR A 116 -0.80 9.88 1.82
CA THR A 116 -1.64 10.92 1.19
C THR A 116 -0.89 12.22 1.03
N GLU A 117 -0.15 12.67 2.04
CA GLU A 117 0.69 13.87 1.93
C GLU A 117 1.80 13.68 0.90
N ALA A 118 2.39 12.49 0.83
CA ALA A 118 3.44 12.17 -0.14
C ALA A 118 2.92 12.26 -1.58
N THR A 119 1.83 11.58 -1.90
CA THR A 119 1.23 11.57 -3.25
C THR A 119 0.70 12.95 -3.65
N MET A 120 -0.01 13.63 -2.74
CA MET A 120 -0.48 15.00 -2.96
C MET A 120 0.68 15.96 -3.29
N SER A 121 1.79 15.84 -2.55
CA SER A 121 2.97 16.69 -2.74
C SER A 121 3.72 16.38 -4.02
N ALA A 122 3.88 15.09 -4.36
CA ALA A 122 4.52 14.66 -5.61
C ALA A 122 3.73 15.14 -6.85
N ILE A 123 2.40 15.05 -6.82
CA ILE A 123 1.54 15.54 -7.91
C ILE A 123 1.64 17.08 -8.03
N ARG A 124 1.57 17.80 -6.90
CA ARG A 124 1.75 19.27 -6.93
C ARG A 124 3.11 19.65 -7.48
N LEU A 125 4.15 18.91 -7.11
CA LEU A 125 5.50 19.12 -7.61
C LEU A 125 5.59 18.88 -9.11
N ALA A 126 5.02 17.77 -9.63
CA ALA A 126 4.98 17.46 -11.05
C ALA A 126 4.24 18.55 -11.85
N ARG A 127 3.11 19.03 -11.34
CA ARG A 127 2.38 20.17 -11.94
C ARG A 127 3.23 21.45 -11.96
N GLY A 128 3.89 21.76 -10.83
CA GLY A 128 4.77 22.95 -10.75
C GLY A 128 5.98 22.87 -11.65
N TYR A 129 6.55 21.69 -11.81
CA TYR A 129 7.72 21.45 -12.68
C TYR A 129 7.37 21.52 -14.16
N THR A 130 6.26 20.89 -14.57
CA THR A 130 5.85 20.82 -15.99
C THR A 130 5.06 22.04 -16.47
N GLY A 131 4.44 22.78 -15.54
CA GLY A 131 3.49 23.86 -15.86
C GLY A 131 2.16 23.33 -16.44
N ARG A 132 1.84 22.03 -16.22
CA ARG A 132 0.63 21.37 -16.75
C ARG A 132 -0.30 21.00 -15.61
N ASP A 133 -1.61 20.85 -15.88
CA ASP A 133 -2.63 20.65 -14.86
C ASP A 133 -3.14 19.22 -14.74
N SER A 134 -3.23 18.49 -15.86
CA SER A 134 -3.87 17.18 -15.90
C SER A 134 -2.96 16.07 -15.38
N ILE A 135 -3.57 15.03 -14.80
CA ILE A 135 -2.87 13.84 -14.32
C ILE A 135 -3.56 12.58 -14.86
N ILE A 136 -2.80 11.51 -15.01
CA ILE A 136 -3.33 10.19 -15.31
C ILE A 136 -3.13 9.30 -14.08
N LYS A 137 -4.17 8.56 -13.69
CA LYS A 137 -4.14 7.46 -12.73
C LYS A 137 -4.83 6.23 -13.30
N PHE A 138 -4.82 5.11 -12.57
CA PHE A 138 -5.38 3.85 -13.03
C PHE A 138 -6.57 3.40 -12.18
N GLU A 139 -7.52 2.69 -12.83
CA GLU A 139 -8.65 2.03 -12.17
C GLU A 139 -8.14 1.07 -11.11
N GLY A 140 -8.89 0.96 -10.00
CA GLY A 140 -8.51 0.09 -8.89
C GLY A 140 -7.36 0.60 -8.02
N CYS A 141 -6.52 1.53 -8.51
CA CYS A 141 -5.43 2.12 -7.73
C CYS A 141 -5.91 3.21 -6.78
N TYR A 142 -5.32 3.24 -5.58
CA TYR A 142 -5.58 4.25 -4.55
C TYR A 142 -4.27 4.98 -4.18
N HIS A 143 -4.33 6.30 -4.18
CA HIS A 143 -3.16 7.15 -3.95
C HIS A 143 -3.41 8.17 -2.81
N GLY A 144 -4.18 7.78 -1.80
CA GLY A 144 -4.60 8.70 -0.74
C GLY A 144 -5.90 9.45 -1.08
N HIS A 145 -6.30 10.34 -0.18
CA HIS A 145 -7.62 10.97 -0.21
C HIS A 145 -7.60 12.47 -0.50
N SER A 146 -6.61 12.96 -1.26
CA SER A 146 -6.67 14.31 -1.79
C SER A 146 -7.73 14.41 -2.89
N ASP A 147 -8.38 15.57 -3.02
CA ASP A 147 -9.54 15.77 -3.91
C ASP A 147 -9.29 15.37 -5.37
N SER A 148 -8.09 15.65 -5.89
CA SER A 148 -7.71 15.28 -7.26
C SER A 148 -7.57 13.75 -7.49
N LEU A 149 -7.49 12.96 -6.42
CA LEU A 149 -7.32 11.50 -6.46
C LEU A 149 -8.59 10.73 -6.14
N LEU A 150 -9.59 11.37 -5.54
CA LEU A 150 -10.92 10.80 -5.30
C LEU A 150 -11.80 10.89 -6.53
N VAL A 151 -11.33 10.30 -7.61
CA VAL A 151 -11.91 10.35 -8.95
C VAL A 151 -11.97 8.94 -9.52
N LYS A 152 -13.08 8.60 -10.16
CA LYS A 152 -13.30 7.34 -10.87
C LYS A 152 -13.36 7.56 -12.38
N ALA A 153 -13.22 6.50 -13.17
CA ALA A 153 -13.40 6.54 -14.62
C ALA A 153 -14.79 7.10 -14.98
N GLY A 154 -14.84 7.93 -16.03
CA GLY A 154 -16.09 8.33 -16.67
C GLY A 154 -16.53 7.30 -17.74
N SER A 155 -17.61 7.59 -18.44
CA SER A 155 -18.20 6.70 -19.47
C SER A 155 -17.43 6.73 -20.82
N GLY A 156 -16.10 6.53 -20.81
CA GLY A 156 -15.26 6.48 -22.02
C GLY A 156 -13.82 6.80 -21.73
N ALA A 157 -12.90 6.27 -22.52
CA ALA A 157 -11.44 6.38 -22.31
C ALA A 157 -10.89 7.82 -22.24
N LEU A 158 -11.62 8.80 -22.81
CA LEU A 158 -11.27 10.22 -22.79
C LEU A 158 -12.21 11.06 -21.92
N THR A 159 -13.06 10.43 -21.13
CA THR A 159 -13.98 11.18 -20.27
C THR A 159 -13.23 11.65 -19.04
N PHE A 160 -13.21 12.97 -18.82
CA PHE A 160 -12.71 13.54 -17.57
C PHE A 160 -13.37 12.87 -16.38
N GLY A 161 -12.58 12.60 -15.34
CA GLY A 161 -13.03 11.87 -14.17
C GLY A 161 -14.22 12.52 -13.48
N VAL A 162 -15.07 11.70 -12.91
CA VAL A 162 -16.17 12.16 -12.05
C VAL A 162 -15.77 11.96 -10.59
N PRO A 163 -16.21 12.86 -9.67
CA PRO A 163 -15.93 12.70 -8.25
C PRO A 163 -16.39 11.34 -7.73
N ASN A 164 -15.53 10.65 -6.98
CA ASN A 164 -15.85 9.37 -6.32
C ASN A 164 -16.39 9.58 -4.90
N SER A 165 -16.33 10.81 -4.41
CA SER A 165 -16.81 11.19 -3.07
C SER A 165 -17.62 12.47 -3.14
N PRO A 166 -18.77 12.55 -2.43
CA PRO A 166 -19.41 13.83 -2.15
C PRO A 166 -18.43 14.79 -1.48
N GLY A 167 -18.49 16.06 -1.84
CA GLY A 167 -17.59 17.08 -1.33
C GLY A 167 -16.39 17.37 -2.22
N VAL A 168 -16.07 16.52 -3.19
CA VAL A 168 -15.06 16.81 -4.22
C VAL A 168 -15.68 17.65 -5.32
N PRO A 169 -15.23 18.91 -5.54
CA PRO A 169 -15.74 19.74 -6.62
C PRO A 169 -15.41 19.16 -8.00
N ALA A 170 -16.37 19.23 -8.94
CA ALA A 170 -16.14 18.77 -10.33
C ALA A 170 -14.91 19.45 -10.99
N ALA A 171 -14.61 20.67 -10.60
CA ALA A 171 -13.44 21.41 -11.09
C ALA A 171 -12.10 20.72 -10.72
N PHE A 172 -12.02 20.01 -9.61
CA PHE A 172 -10.83 19.22 -9.25
C PHE A 172 -10.77 17.90 -10.03
N ALA A 173 -11.92 17.25 -10.17
CA ALA A 173 -12.00 15.96 -10.87
C ALA A 173 -11.72 16.07 -12.38
N LYS A 174 -12.02 17.22 -13.02
CA LYS A 174 -11.85 17.42 -14.47
C LYS A 174 -10.41 17.30 -14.96
N HIS A 175 -9.41 17.45 -14.10
CA HIS A 175 -7.98 17.34 -14.44
C HIS A 175 -7.40 15.96 -14.16
N THR A 176 -8.25 14.98 -13.82
CA THR A 176 -7.79 13.61 -13.54
C THR A 176 -8.40 12.64 -14.55
N LEU A 177 -7.54 12.05 -15.36
CA LEU A 177 -7.88 10.98 -16.29
C LEU A 177 -7.66 9.65 -15.58
N THR A 178 -8.63 8.75 -15.66
CA THR A 178 -8.50 7.39 -15.10
C THR A 178 -8.52 6.40 -16.25
N LEU A 179 -7.46 5.59 -16.38
CA LEU A 179 -7.27 4.61 -17.43
C LEU A 179 -7.28 3.18 -16.86
N PRO A 180 -7.54 2.15 -17.68
CA PRO A 180 -7.41 0.77 -17.24
C PRO A 180 -5.97 0.44 -16.82
N PHE A 181 -5.80 -0.27 -15.71
CA PHE A 181 -4.50 -0.80 -15.29
C PHE A 181 -4.07 -1.93 -16.24
N ASN A 182 -2.77 -2.02 -16.55
CA ASN A 182 -2.18 -2.97 -17.49
C ASN A 182 -2.56 -2.75 -18.98
N ASP A 183 -3.14 -1.60 -19.35
CA ASP A 183 -3.43 -1.24 -20.74
C ASP A 183 -2.52 -0.09 -21.21
N ILE A 184 -1.34 -0.44 -21.73
CA ILE A 184 -0.38 0.56 -22.25
C ILE A 184 -0.87 1.25 -23.52
N GLU A 185 -1.69 0.58 -24.31
CA GLU A 185 -2.22 1.16 -25.56
C GLU A 185 -3.22 2.29 -25.25
N ALA A 186 -4.05 2.13 -24.20
CA ALA A 186 -4.91 3.21 -23.73
C ALA A 186 -4.09 4.43 -23.28
N VAL A 187 -2.94 4.21 -22.62
CA VAL A 187 -2.03 5.27 -22.18
C VAL A 187 -1.42 5.99 -23.38
N ARG A 188 -0.85 5.26 -24.35
CA ARG A 188 -0.24 5.84 -25.56
C ARG A 188 -1.24 6.65 -26.38
N LYS A 189 -2.44 6.10 -26.56
CA LYS A 189 -3.54 6.81 -27.23
C LYS A 189 -3.88 8.12 -26.52
N THR A 190 -4.10 8.06 -25.21
CA THR A 190 -4.44 9.25 -24.42
C THR A 190 -3.35 10.31 -24.48
N LEU A 191 -2.07 9.93 -24.33
CA LEU A 191 -0.96 10.87 -24.44
C LEU A 191 -0.80 11.46 -25.84
N GLY A 192 -1.09 10.70 -26.90
CA GLY A 192 -1.13 11.20 -28.27
C GLY A 192 -2.17 12.31 -28.47
N GLU A 193 -3.27 12.29 -27.72
CA GLU A 193 -4.35 13.26 -27.84
C GLU A 193 -4.17 14.47 -26.90
N VAL A 194 -3.81 14.24 -25.63
CA VAL A 194 -3.76 15.28 -24.59
C VAL A 194 -2.44 15.37 -23.82
N GLY A 195 -1.39 14.68 -24.25
CA GLY A 195 -0.12 14.59 -23.53
C GLY A 195 0.53 15.93 -23.18
N LYS A 196 0.29 16.98 -23.98
CA LYS A 196 0.77 18.34 -23.68
C LYS A 196 0.11 19.00 -22.48
N GLU A 197 -1.01 18.48 -22.00
CA GLU A 197 -1.74 18.96 -20.83
C GLU A 197 -1.44 18.11 -19.58
N VAL A 198 -0.85 16.91 -19.76
CA VAL A 198 -0.59 15.96 -18.68
C VAL A 198 0.72 16.28 -17.97
N ALA A 199 0.63 16.57 -16.69
CA ALA A 199 1.78 16.81 -15.80
C ALA A 199 2.47 15.52 -15.39
N CYS A 200 1.68 14.51 -14.99
CA CYS A 200 2.22 13.24 -14.52
C CYS A 200 1.28 12.07 -14.77
N ILE A 201 1.87 10.88 -14.79
CA ILE A 201 1.19 9.61 -14.58
C ILE A 201 1.57 9.11 -13.18
N ILE A 202 0.59 8.78 -12.34
CA ILE A 202 0.81 8.13 -11.06
C ILE A 202 0.27 6.70 -11.11
N VAL A 203 1.09 5.73 -10.68
CA VAL A 203 0.75 4.31 -10.71
C VAL A 203 1.27 3.60 -9.47
N GLU A 204 0.46 2.68 -8.92
CA GLU A 204 0.98 1.64 -8.03
C GLU A 204 1.69 0.60 -8.92
N PRO A 205 3.01 0.40 -8.82
CA PRO A 205 3.71 -0.54 -9.71
C PRO A 205 3.25 -2.00 -9.53
N VAL A 206 2.74 -2.34 -8.36
CA VAL A 206 1.86 -3.47 -8.09
C VAL A 206 0.61 -2.90 -7.45
N ALA A 207 -0.54 -3.08 -8.08
CA ALA A 207 -1.78 -2.50 -7.58
C ALA A 207 -2.26 -3.28 -6.34
N GLY A 208 -2.06 -2.71 -5.16
CA GLY A 208 -2.36 -3.31 -3.86
C GLY A 208 -3.72 -2.92 -3.28
N ASN A 209 -4.38 -1.93 -3.87
CA ASN A 209 -5.72 -1.45 -3.44
C ASN A 209 -6.88 -2.05 -4.25
N MET A 210 -6.58 -2.93 -5.19
CA MET A 210 -7.52 -3.85 -5.83
C MET A 210 -7.10 -5.30 -5.58
N ASN A 211 -6.77 -5.63 -4.32
CA ASN A 211 -6.08 -6.82 -3.87
C ASN A 211 -4.59 -6.75 -4.26
N CYS A 212 -3.98 -7.75 -4.92
CA CYS A 212 -2.57 -7.68 -5.35
C CYS A 212 -2.47 -8.03 -6.83
N VAL A 213 -2.50 -7.02 -7.71
CA VAL A 213 -2.40 -7.22 -9.16
C VAL A 213 -1.03 -6.76 -9.64
N PRO A 214 -0.13 -7.69 -10.04
CA PRO A 214 1.16 -7.34 -10.62
C PRO A 214 1.02 -6.64 -11.98
N PRO A 215 2.01 -5.84 -12.39
CA PRO A 215 2.03 -5.27 -13.73
C PRO A 215 2.20 -6.36 -14.77
N ALA A 216 1.47 -6.25 -15.87
CA ALA A 216 1.67 -7.10 -17.05
C ALA A 216 3.06 -6.85 -17.66
N PRO A 217 3.69 -7.87 -18.28
CA PRO A 217 4.97 -7.69 -18.95
C PRO A 217 4.94 -6.53 -19.94
N GLY A 218 5.90 -5.61 -19.85
CA GLY A 218 6.01 -4.43 -20.71
C GLY A 218 5.15 -3.23 -20.31
N PHE A 219 4.29 -3.34 -19.27
CA PHE A 219 3.43 -2.23 -18.88
C PHE A 219 4.22 -1.08 -18.23
N LEU A 220 5.07 -1.36 -17.26
CA LEU A 220 5.84 -0.33 -16.57
C LEU A 220 6.91 0.28 -17.49
N GLU A 221 7.56 -0.53 -18.31
CA GLU A 221 8.51 -0.08 -19.32
C GLU A 221 7.82 0.83 -20.35
N GLY A 222 6.63 0.45 -20.81
CA GLY A 222 5.83 1.25 -21.74
C GLY A 222 5.37 2.57 -21.12
N LEU A 223 5.06 2.61 -19.79
CA LEU A 223 4.79 3.86 -19.09
C LEU A 223 6.01 4.78 -19.07
N ARG A 224 7.21 4.23 -18.83
CA ARG A 224 8.45 5.01 -18.85
C ARG A 224 8.70 5.61 -20.22
N GLU A 225 8.63 4.78 -21.29
CA GLU A 225 8.80 5.22 -22.66
C GLU A 225 7.81 6.33 -23.05
N ALA A 226 6.52 6.12 -22.78
CA ALA A 226 5.48 7.08 -23.09
C ALA A 226 5.64 8.41 -22.31
N CYS A 227 6.06 8.35 -21.05
CA CYS A 227 6.37 9.54 -20.27
C CYS A 227 7.56 10.32 -20.84
N ASP A 228 8.62 9.63 -21.25
CA ASP A 228 9.82 10.24 -21.85
C ASP A 228 9.47 10.93 -23.19
N GLU A 229 8.69 10.27 -24.03
CA GLU A 229 8.27 10.82 -25.34
C GLU A 229 7.46 12.11 -25.21
N HIS A 230 6.57 12.20 -24.20
CA HIS A 230 5.66 13.33 -24.01
C HIS A 230 6.12 14.35 -22.97
N GLY A 231 7.26 14.14 -22.32
CA GLY A 231 7.77 15.00 -21.24
C GLY A 231 6.81 15.02 -20.04
N VAL A 232 6.25 13.87 -19.70
CA VAL A 232 5.34 13.64 -18.57
C VAL A 232 6.12 13.05 -17.40
N VAL A 233 5.88 13.51 -16.18
CA VAL A 233 6.54 12.97 -14.98
C VAL A 233 5.92 11.63 -14.62
N LEU A 234 6.72 10.57 -14.56
CA LEU A 234 6.29 9.26 -14.05
C LEU A 234 6.47 9.20 -12.54
N ILE A 235 5.39 8.96 -11.81
CA ILE A 235 5.37 8.80 -10.34
C ILE A 235 5.04 7.35 -10.01
N PHE A 236 5.96 6.63 -9.35
CA PHE A 236 5.63 5.37 -8.72
C PHE A 236 5.11 5.61 -7.30
N ASP A 237 3.87 5.21 -7.06
CA ASP A 237 3.33 5.12 -5.71
C ASP A 237 3.83 3.83 -5.06
N GLU A 238 4.94 3.97 -4.36
CA GLU A 238 5.59 2.89 -3.60
C GLU A 238 5.17 2.90 -2.11
N VAL A 239 4.07 3.54 -1.77
CA VAL A 239 3.56 3.55 -0.39
C VAL A 239 3.32 2.13 0.12
N MET A 240 2.92 1.20 -0.74
CA MET A 240 2.71 -0.20 -0.38
C MET A 240 3.90 -1.09 -0.77
N THR A 241 4.45 -0.92 -1.95
CA THR A 241 5.52 -1.76 -2.53
C THR A 241 6.91 -1.40 -2.05
N GLY A 242 7.14 -0.13 -1.68
CA GLY A 242 8.45 0.36 -1.24
C GLY A 242 8.98 -0.40 -0.04
N PHE A 243 10.23 -0.88 -0.12
CA PHE A 243 10.90 -1.70 0.88
C PHE A 243 10.20 -3.04 1.19
N ARG A 244 9.10 -3.37 0.49
CA ARG A 244 8.33 -4.60 0.72
C ARG A 244 8.60 -5.67 -0.33
N VAL A 245 8.51 -5.32 -1.60
CA VAL A 245 8.70 -6.30 -2.69
C VAL A 245 10.18 -6.56 -2.97
N ALA A 246 11.01 -5.57 -2.73
CA ALA A 246 12.48 -5.63 -2.70
C ALA A 246 12.99 -4.48 -1.84
N LEU A 247 14.28 -4.46 -1.50
CA LEU A 247 14.90 -3.39 -0.70
C LEU A 247 14.76 -2.02 -1.38
N GLY A 248 14.96 -1.96 -2.69
CA GLY A 248 14.80 -0.74 -3.51
C GLY A 248 13.38 -0.55 -4.06
N GLY A 249 12.37 -1.25 -3.50
CA GLY A 249 10.98 -1.17 -3.94
C GLY A 249 10.69 -1.88 -5.26
N ALA A 250 9.50 -1.62 -5.82
CA ALA A 250 9.08 -2.22 -7.08
C ALA A 250 9.93 -1.73 -8.26
N GLN A 251 10.47 -0.51 -8.23
CA GLN A 251 11.37 0.00 -9.24
C GLN A 251 12.64 -0.84 -9.40
N ALA A 252 13.21 -1.32 -8.29
CA ALA A 252 14.33 -2.25 -8.31
C ALA A 252 13.90 -3.67 -8.72
N TYR A 253 12.72 -4.10 -8.30
CA TYR A 253 12.16 -5.41 -8.58
C TYR A 253 11.85 -5.61 -10.09
N TYR A 254 11.30 -4.59 -10.74
CA TYR A 254 10.95 -4.62 -12.17
C TYR A 254 11.97 -3.95 -13.08
N GLY A 255 13.00 -3.28 -12.55
CA GLY A 255 14.04 -2.63 -13.33
C GLY A 255 13.59 -1.35 -14.06
N VAL A 256 12.53 -0.68 -13.59
CA VAL A 256 12.01 0.55 -14.19
C VAL A 256 12.15 1.71 -13.21
N THR A 257 12.81 2.78 -13.60
CA THR A 257 13.09 3.94 -12.75
C THR A 257 12.09 5.09 -13.06
N PRO A 258 11.24 5.49 -12.10
CA PRO A 258 10.36 6.64 -12.25
C PRO A 258 11.12 7.97 -12.07
N ASP A 259 10.47 9.11 -12.36
CA ASP A 259 11.01 10.43 -12.06
C ASP A 259 10.84 10.81 -10.61
N LEU A 260 9.71 10.44 -10.02
CA LEU A 260 9.37 10.61 -8.60
C LEU A 260 8.84 9.30 -8.01
N SER A 261 9.05 9.12 -6.73
CA SER A 261 8.48 8.01 -5.94
C SER A 261 7.86 8.53 -4.65
N THR A 262 6.79 7.88 -4.20
CA THR A 262 6.15 8.16 -2.92
C THR A 262 6.23 6.94 -2.01
N PHE A 263 6.47 7.15 -0.72
CA PHE A 263 6.63 6.10 0.29
C PHE A 263 5.73 6.36 1.49
N GLY A 264 5.45 5.30 2.22
CA GLY A 264 4.72 5.30 3.48
C GLY A 264 4.91 3.95 4.17
N LYS A 265 4.01 3.62 5.09
CA LYS A 265 3.96 2.28 5.71
C LYS A 265 5.32 1.85 6.31
N ILE A 266 6.08 0.99 5.63
CA ILE A 266 7.35 0.41 6.13
C ILE A 266 8.37 1.47 6.51
N ILE A 267 8.48 2.57 5.75
CA ILE A 267 9.44 3.65 6.04
C ILE A 267 9.26 4.26 7.43
N GLY A 268 8.06 4.12 8.02
CA GLY A 268 7.75 4.60 9.35
C GLY A 268 7.98 3.57 10.47
N GLY A 269 8.24 2.31 10.15
CA GLY A 269 8.43 1.26 11.16
C GLY A 269 7.25 1.08 12.11
N GLY A 270 6.02 1.43 11.68
CA GLY A 270 4.79 1.45 12.49
C GLY A 270 4.37 2.84 12.96
N MET A 271 5.23 3.85 12.84
CA MET A 271 4.89 5.25 13.12
C MET A 271 4.33 5.95 11.88
N PRO A 272 3.52 7.04 12.05
CA PRO A 272 2.97 7.79 10.92
C PRO A 272 4.08 8.54 10.18
N VAL A 273 4.45 8.04 9.01
CA VAL A 273 5.46 8.61 8.10
C VAL A 273 5.00 8.42 6.66
N GLY A 274 5.30 9.38 5.83
CA GLY A 274 5.39 9.29 4.39
C GLY A 274 6.65 9.98 3.90
N ALA A 275 6.98 9.79 2.64
CA ALA A 275 8.05 10.50 1.96
C ALA A 275 7.74 10.60 0.48
N PHE A 276 8.28 11.62 -0.18
CA PHE A 276 8.34 11.71 -1.63
C PHE A 276 9.69 12.24 -2.06
N GLY A 277 10.13 11.84 -3.22
CA GLY A 277 11.43 12.24 -3.74
C GLY A 277 11.67 11.68 -5.14
N GLY A 278 12.87 11.88 -5.67
CA GLY A 278 13.28 11.44 -6.99
C GLY A 278 14.36 12.31 -7.58
N LYS A 279 14.27 12.59 -8.88
CA LYS A 279 15.24 13.41 -9.62
C LYS A 279 15.47 14.76 -8.97
N ARG A 280 16.73 15.11 -8.77
CA ARG A 280 17.17 16.36 -8.11
C ARG A 280 16.58 17.60 -8.77
N GLU A 281 16.60 17.67 -10.08
CA GLU A 281 16.08 18.81 -10.84
C GLU A 281 14.58 19.08 -10.58
N ILE A 282 13.80 18.03 -10.36
CA ILE A 282 12.39 18.14 -10.01
C ILE A 282 12.26 18.53 -8.53
N MET A 283 12.96 17.85 -7.64
CA MET A 283 12.89 18.09 -6.20
C MET A 283 13.35 19.49 -5.79
N GLN A 284 14.26 20.12 -6.54
CA GLN A 284 14.70 21.50 -6.32
C GLN A 284 13.60 22.54 -6.55
N GLN A 285 12.47 22.18 -7.17
CA GLN A 285 11.31 23.07 -7.25
C GLN A 285 10.53 23.19 -5.95
N ILE A 286 10.82 22.35 -4.95
CA ILE A 286 10.19 22.44 -3.62
C ILE A 286 10.81 23.57 -2.80
N SER A 287 9.96 24.36 -2.14
CA SER A 287 10.35 25.39 -1.15
C SER A 287 11.24 24.76 -0.05
N PRO A 288 12.34 25.41 0.39
CA PRO A 288 12.74 26.81 0.11
C PRO A 288 13.59 27.00 -1.15
N LEU A 289 13.97 25.94 -1.88
CA LEU A 289 14.79 26.08 -3.09
C LEU A 289 13.97 26.61 -4.27
N GLY A 290 12.77 26.12 -4.47
CA GLY A 290 11.86 26.49 -5.54
C GLY A 290 10.51 27.04 -5.03
N PRO A 291 9.58 27.35 -5.95
CA PRO A 291 8.32 28.01 -5.61
C PRO A 291 7.22 27.05 -5.14
N VAL A 292 7.37 25.74 -5.31
CA VAL A 292 6.33 24.76 -4.95
C VAL A 292 6.30 24.55 -3.46
N TYR A 293 5.17 24.91 -2.84
CA TYR A 293 5.03 24.89 -1.39
C TYR A 293 4.61 23.52 -0.86
N GLN A 294 5.30 23.06 0.18
CA GLN A 294 4.95 21.92 1.03
C GLN A 294 5.52 22.16 2.43
N ALA A 295 4.74 21.85 3.46
CA ALA A 295 5.15 21.96 4.85
C ALA A 295 4.41 20.92 5.71
N GLY A 296 4.99 20.55 6.84
CA GLY A 296 4.38 19.65 7.83
C GLY A 296 5.07 19.82 9.19
N THR A 297 4.31 20.18 10.21
CA THR A 297 4.84 20.44 11.57
C THR A 297 5.57 19.25 12.16
N LEU A 298 5.07 18.04 11.93
CA LEU A 298 5.63 16.79 12.47
C LEU A 298 6.39 15.96 11.43
N SER A 299 6.61 16.50 10.22
CA SER A 299 7.39 15.83 9.19
C SER A 299 8.83 15.63 9.67
N GLY A 300 9.32 14.39 9.61
CA GLY A 300 10.68 14.05 10.08
C GLY A 300 10.81 14.04 11.61
N ASN A 301 9.72 13.88 12.38
CA ASN A 301 9.81 13.85 13.83
C ASN A 301 10.71 12.70 14.31
N PRO A 302 11.49 12.93 15.39
CA PRO A 302 12.57 12.02 15.78
C PRO A 302 12.09 10.63 16.19
N LEU A 303 10.89 10.49 16.76
CA LEU A 303 10.36 9.16 17.11
C LEU A 303 10.09 8.32 15.87
N ALA A 304 9.45 8.92 14.87
CA ALA A 304 9.16 8.26 13.62
C ALA A 304 10.44 7.94 12.84
N MET A 305 11.43 8.86 12.85
CA MET A 305 12.74 8.60 12.25
C MET A 305 13.49 7.47 12.94
N ALA A 306 13.49 7.41 14.27
CA ALA A 306 14.11 6.32 15.02
C ALA A 306 13.52 4.95 14.68
N ALA A 307 12.18 4.84 14.63
CA ALA A 307 11.48 3.62 14.26
C ALA A 307 11.77 3.21 12.80
N GLY A 308 11.64 4.17 11.87
CA GLY A 308 11.87 3.94 10.44
C GLY A 308 13.31 3.55 10.12
N LEU A 309 14.29 4.29 10.62
CA LEU A 309 15.72 3.98 10.43
C LEU A 309 16.07 2.58 10.91
N THR A 310 15.61 2.22 12.11
CA THR A 310 15.87 0.88 12.66
C THR A 310 15.23 -0.19 11.79
N THR A 311 13.99 0.02 11.35
CA THR A 311 13.31 -0.91 10.46
C THR A 311 14.06 -1.07 9.13
N LEU A 312 14.41 0.03 8.45
CA LEU A 312 15.12 -0.02 7.17
C LEU A 312 16.49 -0.70 7.29
N ARG A 313 17.24 -0.44 8.37
CA ARG A 313 18.51 -1.11 8.63
C ARG A 313 18.37 -2.62 8.83
N LEU A 314 17.34 -3.07 9.55
CA LEU A 314 17.08 -4.50 9.78
C LEU A 314 16.70 -5.24 8.49
N ILE A 315 15.86 -4.65 7.64
CA ILE A 315 15.46 -5.27 6.38
C ILE A 315 16.55 -5.23 5.30
N SER A 316 17.62 -4.44 5.51
CA SER A 316 18.77 -4.38 4.59
C SER A 316 19.70 -5.58 4.68
N ARG A 317 19.50 -6.48 5.65
CA ARG A 317 20.33 -7.69 5.74
C ARG A 317 20.20 -8.53 4.47
N PRO A 318 21.30 -9.14 3.96
CA PRO A 318 21.27 -10.04 2.81
C PRO A 318 20.23 -11.16 3.01
N GLY A 319 19.49 -11.49 1.95
CA GLY A 319 18.51 -12.58 1.94
C GLY A 319 17.15 -12.26 2.60
N PHE A 320 16.96 -11.07 3.20
CA PHE A 320 15.72 -10.72 3.90
C PHE A 320 14.48 -10.86 2.99
N HIS A 321 14.53 -10.26 1.82
CA HIS A 321 13.40 -10.27 0.87
C HIS A 321 13.22 -11.65 0.20
N ASP A 322 14.30 -12.42 0.05
CA ASP A 322 14.25 -13.79 -0.48
C ASP A 322 13.51 -14.72 0.49
N GLU A 323 13.85 -14.63 1.79
CA GLU A 323 13.16 -15.39 2.85
C GLU A 323 11.67 -15.04 2.92
N LEU A 324 11.36 -13.74 2.90
CA LEU A 324 9.98 -13.25 2.92
C LEU A 324 9.17 -13.74 1.70
N THR A 325 9.77 -13.66 0.51
CA THR A 325 9.17 -14.09 -0.75
C THR A 325 8.95 -15.61 -0.76
N ALA A 326 9.93 -16.38 -0.28
CA ALA A 326 9.84 -17.84 -0.20
C ALA A 326 8.74 -18.30 0.78
N TYR A 327 8.61 -17.65 1.95
CA TYR A 327 7.53 -17.95 2.87
C TYR A 327 6.17 -17.68 2.23
N THR A 328 6.00 -16.49 1.61
CA THR A 328 4.76 -16.11 0.94
C THR A 328 4.38 -17.12 -0.13
N ARG A 329 5.33 -17.55 -0.95
CA ARG A 329 5.12 -18.58 -1.99
C ARG A 329 4.63 -19.89 -1.39
N ARG A 330 5.31 -20.42 -0.37
CA ARG A 330 4.91 -21.66 0.31
C ARG A 330 3.50 -21.60 0.86
N MET A 331 3.12 -20.45 1.43
CA MET A 331 1.78 -20.24 1.95
C MET A 331 0.74 -20.27 0.82
N LEU A 332 0.98 -19.54 -0.26
CA LEU A 332 0.06 -19.47 -1.41
C LEU A 332 -0.08 -20.83 -2.12
N ASP A 333 1.01 -21.54 -2.34
CA ASP A 333 0.99 -22.88 -2.93
C ASP A 333 0.18 -23.85 -2.05
N GLY A 334 0.34 -23.74 -0.72
CA GLY A 334 -0.42 -24.53 0.24
C GLY A 334 -1.93 -24.19 0.27
N LEU A 335 -2.29 -22.92 0.11
CA LEU A 335 -3.69 -22.47 -0.02
C LEU A 335 -4.31 -22.98 -1.33
N GLN A 336 -3.59 -22.86 -2.47
CA GLN A 336 -4.04 -23.32 -3.77
C GLN A 336 -4.30 -24.82 -3.75
N GLN A 337 -3.37 -25.65 -3.23
CA GLN A 337 -3.55 -27.09 -3.12
C GLN A 337 -4.82 -27.49 -2.35
N ARG A 338 -5.19 -26.74 -1.31
CA ARG A 338 -6.39 -27.01 -0.51
C ARG A 338 -7.66 -26.58 -1.21
N ALA A 339 -7.61 -25.46 -1.94
CA ALA A 339 -8.73 -25.02 -2.79
C ALA A 339 -9.00 -26.06 -3.89
N ASP A 340 -7.94 -26.53 -4.57
CA ASP A 340 -8.04 -27.54 -5.63
C ASP A 340 -8.61 -28.86 -5.10
N ALA A 341 -8.12 -29.33 -3.94
CA ALA A 341 -8.62 -30.56 -3.29
C ALA A 341 -10.10 -30.41 -2.87
N ALA A 342 -10.55 -29.20 -2.59
CA ALA A 342 -11.96 -28.91 -2.30
C ALA A 342 -12.80 -28.69 -3.56
N GLY A 343 -12.21 -28.54 -4.75
CA GLY A 343 -12.90 -28.20 -6.00
C GLY A 343 -13.42 -26.75 -6.01
N ILE A 344 -12.74 -25.86 -5.29
CA ILE A 344 -13.11 -24.43 -5.20
C ILE A 344 -12.28 -23.63 -6.20
N PRO A 345 -12.89 -22.89 -7.15
CA PRO A 345 -12.17 -21.99 -8.02
C PRO A 345 -11.44 -20.91 -7.20
N PHE A 346 -10.12 -20.88 -7.33
CA PHE A 346 -9.26 -20.02 -6.52
C PHE A 346 -7.99 -19.64 -7.27
N VAL A 347 -7.61 -18.37 -7.24
CA VAL A 347 -6.39 -17.85 -7.87
C VAL A 347 -5.64 -17.04 -6.83
N THR A 348 -4.32 -17.14 -6.84
CA THR A 348 -3.44 -16.35 -5.99
C THR A 348 -2.46 -15.54 -6.81
N THR A 349 -2.09 -14.36 -6.32
CA THR A 349 -1.04 -13.52 -6.89
C THR A 349 -0.01 -13.17 -5.83
N GLN A 350 1.21 -12.82 -6.25
CA GLN A 350 2.31 -12.49 -5.34
C GLN A 350 3.23 -11.43 -5.94
N ALA A 351 3.69 -10.51 -5.07
CA ALA A 351 4.84 -9.65 -5.32
C ALA A 351 5.65 -9.50 -4.02
N GLY A 352 6.81 -10.17 -3.94
CA GLY A 352 7.60 -10.22 -2.71
C GLY A 352 6.79 -10.77 -1.53
N GLY A 353 6.68 -9.97 -0.46
CA GLY A 353 5.87 -10.25 0.73
C GLY A 353 4.43 -9.72 0.68
N MET A 354 3.92 -9.39 -0.50
CA MET A 354 2.50 -9.06 -0.76
C MET A 354 1.82 -10.20 -1.50
N PHE A 355 0.53 -10.40 -1.23
CA PHE A 355 -0.25 -11.41 -1.93
C PHE A 355 -1.72 -11.03 -2.12
N GLY A 356 -2.33 -11.64 -3.12
CA GLY A 356 -3.76 -11.56 -3.41
C GLY A 356 -4.43 -12.93 -3.36
N LEU A 357 -5.69 -12.96 -2.90
CA LEU A 357 -6.54 -14.14 -2.84
C LEU A 357 -7.84 -13.86 -3.59
N TYR A 358 -8.14 -14.66 -4.62
CA TYR A 358 -9.31 -14.44 -5.47
C TYR A 358 -10.12 -15.73 -5.61
N PHE A 359 -11.42 -15.66 -5.33
CA PHE A 359 -12.35 -16.73 -5.65
C PHE A 359 -12.83 -16.54 -7.09
N SER A 360 -12.05 -17.04 -8.03
CA SER A 360 -12.27 -16.86 -9.47
C SER A 360 -11.93 -18.14 -10.22
N GLY A 361 -12.65 -18.40 -11.30
CA GLY A 361 -12.32 -19.46 -12.26
C GLY A 361 -11.45 -18.97 -13.43
N ALA A 362 -10.93 -17.76 -13.39
CA ALA A 362 -10.00 -17.23 -14.38
C ALA A 362 -8.63 -17.90 -14.26
N ASP A 363 -7.90 -18.02 -15.37
CA ASP A 363 -6.53 -18.55 -15.38
C ASP A 363 -5.53 -17.59 -14.72
N ALA A 364 -5.82 -16.27 -14.76
CA ALA A 364 -5.00 -15.21 -14.17
C ALA A 364 -5.87 -13.99 -13.82
N ILE A 365 -5.38 -13.16 -12.89
CA ILE A 365 -5.96 -11.86 -12.53
C ILE A 365 -4.99 -10.77 -13.00
N VAL A 366 -5.40 -9.99 -13.99
CA VAL A 366 -4.55 -9.01 -14.68
C VAL A 366 -5.16 -7.62 -14.69
N THR A 367 -6.48 -7.50 -14.70
CA THR A 367 -7.21 -6.25 -14.81
C THR A 367 -8.10 -5.98 -13.60
N PHE A 368 -8.56 -4.74 -13.47
CA PHE A 368 -9.58 -4.40 -12.47
C PHE A 368 -10.89 -5.15 -12.70
N GLU A 369 -11.25 -5.43 -13.96
CA GLU A 369 -12.44 -6.19 -14.31
C GLU A 369 -12.34 -7.64 -13.81
N ASP A 370 -11.18 -8.30 -13.93
CA ASP A 370 -10.95 -9.65 -13.37
C ASP A 370 -11.14 -9.66 -11.86
N VAL A 371 -10.66 -8.64 -11.18
CA VAL A 371 -10.82 -8.48 -9.73
C VAL A 371 -12.31 -8.34 -9.37
N MET A 372 -13.05 -7.51 -10.10
CA MET A 372 -14.48 -7.28 -9.87
C MET A 372 -15.35 -8.49 -10.21
N ALA A 373 -14.88 -9.39 -11.08
CA ALA A 373 -15.57 -10.64 -11.42
C ALA A 373 -15.39 -11.76 -10.35
N SER A 374 -14.56 -11.54 -9.33
CA SER A 374 -14.35 -12.50 -8.24
C SER A 374 -15.57 -12.68 -7.36
N ASP A 375 -15.77 -13.89 -6.83
CA ASP A 375 -16.88 -14.22 -5.91
C ASP A 375 -16.67 -13.63 -4.51
N VAL A 376 -17.15 -12.40 -4.33
CA VAL A 376 -17.03 -11.65 -3.07
C VAL A 376 -17.81 -12.32 -1.93
N GLU A 377 -18.95 -12.96 -2.22
CA GLU A 377 -19.74 -13.62 -1.17
C GLU A 377 -19.01 -14.86 -0.63
N ARG A 378 -18.34 -15.61 -1.51
CA ARG A 378 -17.48 -16.72 -1.09
C ARG A 378 -16.29 -16.24 -0.29
N PHE A 379 -15.67 -15.12 -0.66
CA PHE A 379 -14.60 -14.49 0.13
C PHE A 379 -15.07 -14.13 1.55
N LYS A 380 -16.27 -13.54 1.71
CA LYS A 380 -16.84 -13.19 3.03
C LYS A 380 -16.94 -14.43 3.93
N ARG A 381 -17.46 -15.52 3.38
CA ARG A 381 -17.55 -16.79 4.13
C ARG A 381 -16.17 -17.32 4.49
N PHE A 382 -15.24 -17.31 3.53
CA PHE A 382 -13.85 -17.72 3.76
C PHE A 382 -13.17 -16.89 4.86
N PHE A 383 -13.32 -15.57 4.81
CA PHE A 383 -12.77 -14.65 5.82
C PHE A 383 -13.21 -15.07 7.24
N HIS A 384 -14.50 -15.29 7.47
CA HIS A 384 -15.00 -15.67 8.79
C HIS A 384 -14.53 -17.06 9.22
N LEU A 385 -14.48 -18.02 8.30
CA LEU A 385 -13.97 -19.36 8.58
C LEU A 385 -12.47 -19.35 8.94
N MET A 386 -11.67 -18.54 8.26
CA MET A 386 -10.26 -18.32 8.59
C MET A 386 -10.10 -17.63 9.95
N LEU A 387 -10.93 -16.62 10.22
CA LEU A 387 -10.94 -15.91 11.50
C LEU A 387 -11.29 -16.85 12.66
N ASP A 388 -12.28 -17.71 12.51
CA ASP A 388 -12.63 -18.75 13.48
C ASP A 388 -11.50 -19.76 13.68
N GLY A 389 -10.75 -20.04 12.62
CA GLY A 389 -9.53 -20.85 12.63
C GLY A 389 -8.29 -20.18 13.24
N GLY A 390 -8.39 -18.93 13.71
CA GLY A 390 -7.29 -18.19 14.32
C GLY A 390 -6.37 -17.48 13.30
N VAL A 391 -6.88 -17.14 12.12
CA VAL A 391 -6.13 -16.42 11.06
C VAL A 391 -6.86 -15.14 10.70
N TYR A 392 -6.20 -14.00 10.82
CA TYR A 392 -6.74 -12.69 10.51
C TYR A 392 -6.25 -12.22 9.14
N LEU A 393 -7.16 -12.23 8.17
CA LEU A 393 -6.99 -11.69 6.83
C LEU A 393 -7.55 -10.28 6.75
N ALA A 394 -7.26 -9.56 5.66
CA ALA A 394 -7.90 -8.27 5.41
C ALA A 394 -9.43 -8.44 5.26
N PRO A 395 -10.26 -7.59 5.93
CA PRO A 395 -11.71 -7.71 5.91
C PRO A 395 -12.33 -7.13 4.63
N SER A 396 -11.75 -7.45 3.48
CA SER A 396 -12.24 -7.07 2.14
C SER A 396 -11.57 -7.94 1.07
N ALA A 397 -12.34 -8.39 0.09
CA ALA A 397 -11.84 -9.11 -1.08
C ALA A 397 -10.94 -8.25 -1.98
N PHE A 398 -10.91 -6.93 -1.77
CA PHE A 398 -10.17 -5.97 -2.58
C PHE A 398 -8.89 -5.46 -1.90
N GLU A 399 -8.49 -6.05 -0.79
CA GLU A 399 -7.29 -5.66 -0.05
C GLU A 399 -6.21 -6.74 -0.16
N ALA A 400 -4.99 -6.32 -0.41
CA ALA A 400 -3.82 -7.19 -0.38
C ALA A 400 -3.55 -7.74 1.03
N GLY A 401 -3.01 -8.95 1.09
CA GLY A 401 -2.43 -9.51 2.31
C GLY A 401 -0.92 -9.28 2.38
N PHE A 402 -0.38 -9.37 3.60
CA PHE A 402 1.03 -9.09 3.87
C PHE A 402 1.63 -10.15 4.78
N THR A 403 2.79 -10.64 4.40
CA THR A 403 3.62 -11.47 5.28
C THR A 403 4.69 -10.63 5.97
N SER A 404 5.21 -11.14 7.07
CA SER A 404 6.36 -10.58 7.78
C SER A 404 7.43 -11.66 8.00
N ILE A 405 8.65 -11.23 8.30
CA ILE A 405 9.73 -12.17 8.62
C ILE A 405 9.49 -12.94 9.93
N ALA A 406 8.53 -12.50 10.73
CA ALA A 406 8.11 -13.20 11.94
C ALA A 406 7.18 -14.41 11.69
N HIS A 407 6.66 -14.55 10.47
CA HIS A 407 5.92 -15.74 10.07
C HIS A 407 6.89 -16.89 9.80
N GLY A 408 6.67 -18.03 10.50
CA GLY A 408 7.47 -19.24 10.37
C GLY A 408 6.61 -20.47 10.07
N ASP A 409 7.21 -21.64 10.22
CA ASP A 409 6.54 -22.93 9.92
C ASP A 409 5.31 -23.17 10.80
N LYS A 410 5.32 -22.69 12.05
CA LYS A 410 4.17 -22.79 12.95
C LYS A 410 2.97 -21.98 12.46
N GLU A 411 3.21 -20.74 12.03
CA GLU A 411 2.18 -19.84 11.50
C GLU A 411 1.64 -20.37 10.18
N LEU A 412 2.52 -20.93 9.34
CA LEU A 412 2.15 -21.62 8.11
C LEU A 412 1.23 -22.80 8.38
N GLU A 413 1.58 -23.69 9.34
CA GLU A 413 0.77 -24.84 9.71
C GLU A 413 -0.62 -24.43 10.22
N ILE A 414 -0.70 -23.43 11.11
CA ILE A 414 -1.98 -22.88 11.61
C ILE A 414 -2.83 -22.40 10.43
N THR A 415 -2.23 -21.62 9.53
CA THR A 415 -2.92 -21.02 8.38
C THR A 415 -3.45 -22.11 7.43
N LEU A 416 -2.64 -23.09 7.10
CA LEU A 416 -3.03 -24.13 6.17
C LEU A 416 -4.06 -25.08 6.76
N ASN A 417 -4.02 -25.37 8.07
CA ASN A 417 -5.04 -26.16 8.76
C ASN A 417 -6.38 -25.42 8.85
N ALA A 418 -6.37 -24.10 9.07
CA ALA A 418 -7.57 -23.27 9.02
C ALA A 418 -8.17 -23.24 7.61
N ALA A 419 -7.33 -23.07 6.59
CA ALA A 419 -7.74 -23.04 5.18
C ALA A 419 -8.35 -24.36 4.70
N GLU A 420 -7.80 -25.51 5.10
CA GLU A 420 -8.34 -26.82 4.76
C GLU A 420 -9.80 -26.96 5.23
N LYS A 421 -10.07 -26.58 6.48
CA LYS A 421 -11.42 -26.57 7.05
C LYS A 421 -12.33 -25.55 6.36
N ALA A 422 -11.79 -24.36 6.07
CA ALA A 422 -12.54 -23.30 5.41
C ALA A 422 -12.95 -23.71 4.00
N PHE A 423 -12.04 -24.21 3.15
CA PHE A 423 -12.36 -24.67 1.81
C PHE A 423 -13.33 -25.86 1.81
N ALA A 424 -13.19 -26.79 2.77
CA ALA A 424 -14.15 -27.90 2.90
C ALA A 424 -15.56 -27.42 3.23
N ALA A 425 -15.73 -26.35 4.00
CA ALA A 425 -17.03 -25.75 4.36
C ALA A 425 -17.61 -24.83 3.26
N LEU A 426 -16.84 -24.52 2.22
CA LEU A 426 -17.29 -23.71 1.07
C LEU A 426 -17.81 -24.54 -0.12
N LYS A 427 -17.77 -25.86 -0.03
CA LYS A 427 -18.30 -26.78 -1.04
C LYS A 427 -19.77 -26.60 -1.31
#